data_ad3a45b7c30aeb693f3dc08d04f91383
#
_entry.id   ad3a45b7c30aeb693f3dc08d04f91383
#
_cell.length_a   1.000
_cell.length_b   1.000
_cell.length_c   1.000
_cell.angle_alpha   90.00
_cell.angle_beta   90.00
_cell.angle_gamma   90.00
#
_symmetry.space_group_name_H-M   'P 1'
#
loop_
_entity.id
_entity.type
_entity.pdbx_description
1 polymer ?
#
loop_
_entity_poly.entity_id
_entity_poly.type
_entity_poly.pdbx_seq_one_letter_code
_entity_poly.pdbx_strand_id
1 'polypeptide(L)'
;MNYGIVFGGASWEHEISIVSAIAIKKALKADLQFIFVDANREFYLINPSDMRANFFSSQKYKKCKKLYLRHGGFVTHGIFGVKEIGVDCYINLIHGCDGEDGKIAGMFEFYSLKFIGPRLEASVMSYSKVLTKLLALKCGVKTLEYEVINRDQKPNLPLPYILKPSHLGSSIGVSVVSNEKELDYALDVGFEFDGEILVEPFIDGVREFNLAGFRVGQNLELSIIEEPKKGKMLDFEQKYMSFASSSSNEADISKE
;
A
#
# COMPACT_ATOMS: atom_id res chain seq x y z
N MET A 1 6.59 23.54 -9.14
CA MET A 1 6.96 22.59 -8.07
C MET A 1 7.24 21.25 -8.73
N ASN A 2 8.40 20.69 -8.48
CA ASN A 2 8.85 19.43 -9.05
C ASN A 2 8.64 18.31 -8.04
N TYR A 3 7.84 17.30 -8.37
CA TYR A 3 7.52 16.19 -7.47
C TYR A 3 8.34 14.96 -7.78
N GLY A 4 8.84 14.31 -6.73
CA GLY A 4 9.48 13.00 -6.80
C GLY A 4 8.48 11.89 -6.51
N ILE A 5 8.14 11.10 -7.49
CA ILE A 5 7.23 9.96 -7.35
C ILE A 5 8.06 8.74 -7.00
N VAL A 6 7.94 8.25 -5.76
CA VAL A 6 8.64 7.06 -5.26
C VAL A 6 7.70 5.87 -5.32
N PHE A 7 8.09 4.80 -6.04
CA PHE A 7 7.22 3.67 -6.34
C PHE A 7 8.01 2.37 -6.55
N GLY A 8 7.32 1.23 -6.56
CA GLY A 8 7.90 -0.10 -6.62
C GLY A 8 7.94 -0.75 -5.23
N GLY A 9 9.14 -0.97 -4.69
CA GLY A 9 9.35 -1.56 -3.36
C GLY A 9 9.47 -3.07 -3.37
N ALA A 10 9.67 -3.67 -2.20
CA ALA A 10 9.87 -5.11 -2.02
C ALA A 10 8.61 -5.85 -1.55
N SER A 11 7.44 -5.22 -1.61
CA SER A 11 6.19 -5.80 -1.17
C SER A 11 5.55 -6.72 -2.21
N TRP A 12 4.59 -7.53 -1.76
CA TRP A 12 3.71 -8.33 -2.62
C TRP A 12 2.83 -7.46 -3.54
N GLU A 13 2.71 -6.16 -3.24
CA GLU A 13 1.94 -5.17 -3.99
C GLU A 13 2.81 -4.33 -4.95
N HIS A 14 4.02 -4.81 -5.27
CA HIS A 14 5.00 -4.13 -6.12
C HIS A 14 4.41 -3.69 -7.48
N GLU A 15 3.69 -4.58 -8.15
CA GLU A 15 3.10 -4.31 -9.46
C GLU A 15 2.00 -3.23 -9.38
N ILE A 16 1.25 -3.20 -8.28
CA ILE A 16 0.21 -2.19 -8.05
C ILE A 16 0.84 -0.80 -7.90
N SER A 17 1.96 -0.73 -7.19
CA SER A 17 2.75 0.50 -7.06
C SER A 17 3.20 1.05 -8.42
N ILE A 18 3.65 0.18 -9.33
CA ILE A 18 4.03 0.56 -10.70
C ILE A 18 2.82 1.11 -11.47
N VAL A 19 1.67 0.43 -11.39
CA VAL A 19 0.42 0.87 -12.05
C VAL A 19 -0.02 2.23 -11.51
N SER A 20 0.02 2.44 -10.19
CA SER A 20 -0.29 3.72 -9.55
C SER A 20 0.61 4.85 -10.04
N ALA A 21 1.92 4.60 -10.18
CA ALA A 21 2.86 5.59 -10.70
C ALA A 21 2.63 5.92 -12.19
N ILE A 22 2.20 4.95 -12.98
CA ILE A 22 1.80 5.18 -14.39
C ILE A 22 0.51 6.01 -14.46
N ALA A 23 -0.45 5.76 -13.57
CA ALA A 23 -1.71 6.50 -13.51
C ALA A 23 -1.49 7.96 -13.09
N ILE A 24 -0.70 8.20 -12.04
CA ILE A 24 -0.43 9.57 -11.56
C ILE A 24 0.29 10.42 -12.59
N LYS A 25 1.14 9.83 -13.43
CA LYS A 25 1.78 10.51 -14.57
C LYS A 25 0.76 11.14 -15.52
N LYS A 26 -0.40 10.50 -15.71
CA LYS A 26 -1.48 10.99 -16.58
C LYS A 26 -2.35 12.02 -15.87
N ALA A 27 -2.56 11.86 -14.58
CA ALA A 27 -3.49 12.68 -13.81
C ALA A 27 -2.87 13.99 -13.31
N LEU A 28 -1.60 13.97 -12.88
CA LEU A 28 -0.96 15.12 -12.27
C LEU A 28 -0.24 15.98 -13.32
N LYS A 29 -0.73 17.20 -13.51
CA LYS A 29 -0.12 18.20 -14.40
C LYS A 29 0.97 18.98 -13.67
N ALA A 30 2.12 18.37 -13.47
CA ALA A 30 3.29 18.96 -12.80
C ALA A 30 4.58 18.37 -13.37
N ASP A 31 5.71 18.97 -13.03
CA ASP A 31 7.01 18.35 -13.33
C ASP A 31 7.24 17.15 -12.39
N LEU A 32 7.46 15.97 -12.96
CA LEU A 32 7.58 14.72 -12.22
C LEU A 32 8.94 14.06 -12.45
N GLN A 33 9.58 13.67 -11.36
CA GLN A 33 10.75 12.79 -11.33
C GLN A 33 10.31 11.41 -10.84
N PHE A 34 10.56 10.36 -11.60
CA PHE A 34 10.14 9.00 -11.25
C PHE A 34 11.30 8.23 -10.61
N ILE A 35 11.14 7.85 -9.35
CA ILE A 35 12.12 7.16 -8.53
C ILE A 35 11.61 5.75 -8.26
N PHE A 36 12.12 4.79 -9.01
CA PHE A 36 11.75 3.40 -8.86
C PHE A 36 12.60 2.72 -7.79
N VAL A 37 11.96 1.97 -6.92
CA VAL A 37 12.58 1.13 -5.89
C VAL A 37 12.41 -0.33 -6.31
N ASP A 38 13.50 -1.05 -6.53
CA ASP A 38 13.41 -2.46 -6.87
C ASP A 38 13.21 -3.36 -5.63
N ALA A 39 13.06 -4.67 -5.85
CA ALA A 39 12.90 -5.65 -4.77
C ALA A 39 14.11 -5.73 -3.81
N ASN A 40 15.28 -5.25 -4.22
CA ASN A 40 16.46 -5.15 -3.38
C ASN A 40 16.58 -3.80 -2.66
N ARG A 41 15.55 -2.94 -2.77
CA ARG A 41 15.50 -1.57 -2.23
C ARG A 41 16.54 -0.62 -2.82
N GLU A 42 16.97 -0.89 -4.06
CA GLU A 42 17.84 -0.01 -4.82
C GLU A 42 17.00 1.02 -5.58
N PHE A 43 17.47 2.26 -5.64
CA PHE A 43 16.75 3.37 -6.24
C PHE A 43 17.25 3.67 -7.65
N TYR A 44 16.33 3.89 -8.59
CA TYR A 44 16.64 4.20 -9.99
C TYR A 44 15.84 5.39 -10.48
N LEU A 45 16.49 6.30 -11.22
CA LEU A 45 15.83 7.43 -11.89
C LEU A 45 15.27 6.95 -13.24
N ILE A 46 13.95 6.96 -13.36
CA ILE A 46 13.24 6.49 -14.55
C ILE A 46 12.86 7.67 -15.43
N ASN A 47 13.16 7.56 -16.74
CA ASN A 47 12.71 8.57 -17.70
C ASN A 47 11.18 8.51 -17.81
N PRO A 48 10.47 9.66 -17.80
CA PRO A 48 9.02 9.68 -17.98
C PRO A 48 8.52 8.95 -19.25
N SER A 49 9.30 8.90 -20.33
CA SER A 49 8.97 8.14 -21.54
C SER A 49 8.93 6.62 -21.33
N ASP A 50 9.63 6.11 -20.30
CA ASP A 50 9.75 4.70 -19.98
C ASP A 50 8.73 4.20 -18.95
N MET A 51 7.84 5.07 -18.46
CA MET A 51 6.79 4.73 -17.51
C MET A 51 5.70 3.86 -18.16
N ARG A 52 5.98 2.57 -18.26
CA ARG A 52 5.09 1.51 -18.80
C ARG A 52 5.43 0.16 -18.17
N ALA A 53 4.44 -0.69 -17.91
CA ALA A 53 4.58 -1.94 -17.15
C ALA A 53 5.70 -2.85 -17.68
N ASN A 54 5.76 -3.07 -19.01
CA ASN A 54 6.75 -3.95 -19.63
C ASN A 54 8.20 -3.45 -19.49
N PHE A 55 8.43 -2.18 -19.14
CA PHE A 55 9.77 -1.67 -18.86
C PHE A 55 10.32 -2.24 -17.54
N PHE A 56 9.47 -2.36 -16.55
CA PHE A 56 9.81 -2.88 -15.23
C PHE A 56 9.88 -4.41 -15.23
N SER A 57 8.89 -5.10 -15.77
CA SER A 57 8.87 -6.57 -15.84
C SER A 57 10.03 -7.14 -16.66
N SER A 58 10.49 -6.43 -17.69
CA SER A 58 11.69 -6.81 -18.47
C SER A 58 13.02 -6.35 -17.84
N GLN A 59 13.00 -5.83 -16.63
CA GLN A 59 14.15 -5.36 -15.84
C GLN A 59 15.03 -4.31 -16.55
N LYS A 60 14.48 -3.58 -17.54
CA LYS A 60 15.21 -2.53 -18.27
C LYS A 60 15.64 -1.38 -17.38
N TYR A 61 14.94 -1.17 -16.24
CA TYR A 61 15.29 -0.18 -15.24
C TYR A 61 16.73 -0.32 -14.70
N LYS A 62 17.30 -1.53 -14.68
CA LYS A 62 18.68 -1.78 -14.24
C LYS A 62 19.74 -1.05 -15.05
N LYS A 63 19.40 -0.56 -16.25
CA LYS A 63 20.26 0.28 -17.09
C LYS A 63 20.10 1.78 -16.80
N CYS A 64 19.11 2.16 -15.98
CA CYS A 64 18.89 3.54 -15.59
C CYS A 64 19.91 4.02 -14.56
N LYS A 65 19.95 5.34 -14.35
CA LYS A 65 20.84 5.93 -13.35
C LYS A 65 20.43 5.48 -11.96
N LYS A 66 21.33 4.86 -11.23
CA LYS A 66 21.16 4.53 -9.82
C LYS A 66 21.17 5.81 -9.00
N LEU A 67 20.29 5.86 -8.01
CA LEU A 67 20.13 6.97 -7.10
C LEU A 67 20.63 6.59 -5.70
N TYR A 68 21.13 7.58 -5.00
CA TYR A 68 21.60 7.46 -3.63
C TYR A 68 20.93 8.54 -2.78
N LEU A 69 20.45 8.15 -1.63
CA LEU A 69 19.77 9.06 -0.72
C LEU A 69 20.81 9.82 0.13
N ARG A 70 20.59 11.13 0.29
CA ARG A 70 21.34 12.03 1.17
C ARG A 70 20.37 12.94 1.90
N HIS A 71 20.88 13.67 2.89
CA HIS A 71 20.14 14.74 3.52
C HIS A 71 19.56 15.70 2.46
N GLY A 72 18.25 15.91 2.49
CA GLY A 72 17.54 16.80 1.59
C GLY A 72 17.12 16.22 0.24
N GLY A 73 17.62 15.04 -0.20
CA GLY A 73 17.18 14.49 -1.48
C GLY A 73 17.98 13.32 -2.02
N PHE A 74 17.66 12.96 -3.24
CA PHE A 74 18.38 11.92 -3.99
C PHE A 74 19.43 12.53 -4.91
N VAL A 75 20.51 11.79 -5.09
CA VAL A 75 21.64 12.18 -5.94
C VAL A 75 22.03 11.05 -6.89
N THR A 76 22.66 11.42 -7.99
CA THR A 76 23.37 10.50 -8.89
C THR A 76 24.88 10.71 -8.77
N HIS A 77 25.65 9.65 -8.95
CA HIS A 77 27.10 9.71 -9.11
C HIS A 77 27.44 9.68 -10.59
N GLY A 78 28.25 10.60 -11.06
CA GLY A 78 28.74 10.67 -12.44
C GLY A 78 30.27 10.93 -12.46
N ILE A 79 30.84 10.92 -13.66
CA ILE A 79 32.28 11.16 -13.87
C ILE A 79 32.73 12.52 -13.32
N PHE A 80 31.83 13.51 -13.34
CA PHE A 80 32.06 14.87 -12.85
C PHE A 80 31.59 15.11 -11.40
N GLY A 81 31.35 14.04 -10.62
CA GLY A 81 30.96 14.14 -9.22
C GLY A 81 29.48 13.81 -8.97
N VAL A 82 28.95 14.36 -7.89
CA VAL A 82 27.59 14.10 -7.39
C VAL A 82 26.63 15.15 -7.92
N LYS A 83 25.48 14.73 -8.45
CA LYS A 83 24.42 15.63 -8.95
C LYS A 83 23.10 15.32 -8.27
N GLU A 84 22.47 16.34 -7.69
CA GLU A 84 21.11 16.26 -7.15
C GLU A 84 20.06 16.16 -8.26
N ILE A 85 18.95 15.47 -8.00
CA ILE A 85 17.87 15.33 -8.98
C ILE A 85 16.82 16.45 -8.89
N GLY A 86 16.94 17.39 -7.95
CA GLY A 86 16.10 18.60 -7.87
C GLY A 86 14.62 18.28 -7.69
N VAL A 87 14.22 17.80 -6.52
CA VAL A 87 12.83 17.51 -6.14
C VAL A 87 12.43 18.43 -5.00
N ASP A 88 11.29 19.11 -5.12
CA ASP A 88 10.76 19.99 -4.07
C ASP A 88 9.95 19.24 -3.02
N CYS A 89 9.23 18.18 -3.43
CA CYS A 89 8.38 17.38 -2.56
C CYS A 89 8.22 15.96 -3.10
N TYR A 90 8.26 14.96 -2.23
CA TYR A 90 8.11 13.55 -2.60
C TYR A 90 6.68 13.06 -2.39
N ILE A 91 6.24 12.13 -3.23
CA ILE A 91 4.98 11.40 -3.10
C ILE A 91 5.32 9.92 -3.06
N ASN A 92 4.97 9.25 -1.96
CA ASN A 92 5.14 7.82 -1.84
C ASN A 92 3.95 7.09 -2.47
N LEU A 93 4.23 6.23 -3.44
CA LEU A 93 3.27 5.32 -4.07
C LEU A 93 3.67 3.84 -3.90
N ILE A 94 4.57 3.53 -2.98
CA ILE A 94 4.86 2.14 -2.63
C ILE A 94 3.67 1.62 -1.83
N HIS A 95 3.05 0.55 -2.31
CA HIS A 95 1.96 -0.14 -1.62
C HIS A 95 2.49 -1.24 -0.71
N GLY A 96 1.80 -1.47 0.40
CA GLY A 96 2.12 -2.50 1.37
C GLY A 96 3.43 -2.25 2.14
N CYS A 97 4.16 -3.33 2.36
CA CYS A 97 5.44 -3.29 3.08
C CYS A 97 6.42 -2.29 2.47
N ASP A 98 7.21 -1.67 3.31
CA ASP A 98 8.11 -0.54 3.07
C ASP A 98 7.35 0.79 2.84
N GLY A 99 6.28 0.81 2.07
CA GLY A 99 5.54 2.02 1.71
C GLY A 99 4.53 2.46 2.76
N GLU A 100 3.75 1.54 3.29
CA GLU A 100 2.63 1.84 4.19
C GLU A 100 2.94 1.51 5.65
N ASP A 101 3.96 0.69 5.92
CA ASP A 101 4.38 0.28 7.26
C ASP A 101 5.26 1.29 8.00
N GLY A 102 5.46 2.47 7.41
CA GLY A 102 6.22 3.58 8.00
C GLY A 102 7.70 3.64 7.62
N LYS A 103 8.28 2.60 7.00
CA LYS A 103 9.73 2.59 6.69
C LYS A 103 10.14 3.71 5.75
N ILE A 104 9.43 3.89 4.63
CA ILE A 104 9.69 4.99 3.68
C ILE A 104 9.40 6.35 4.32
N ALA A 105 8.32 6.50 5.08
CA ALA A 105 8.02 7.73 5.79
C ALA A 105 9.13 8.09 6.79
N GLY A 106 9.59 7.12 7.59
CA GLY A 106 10.69 7.30 8.54
C GLY A 106 12.02 7.62 7.83
N MET A 107 12.29 6.99 6.68
CA MET A 107 13.46 7.30 5.87
C MET A 107 13.39 8.74 5.34
N PHE A 108 12.26 9.20 4.85
CA PHE A 108 12.08 10.57 4.40
C PHE A 108 12.27 11.58 5.55
N GLU A 109 11.68 11.28 6.72
CA GLU A 109 11.86 12.13 7.91
C GLU A 109 13.32 12.19 8.36
N PHE A 110 14.01 11.04 8.44
CA PHE A 110 15.40 10.96 8.84
C PHE A 110 16.34 11.78 7.92
N TYR A 111 16.09 11.73 6.62
CA TYR A 111 16.87 12.49 5.63
C TYR A 111 16.32 13.90 5.36
N SER A 112 15.31 14.36 6.14
CA SER A 112 14.72 15.70 6.03
C SER A 112 14.10 15.99 4.65
N LEU A 113 13.52 14.98 4.00
CA LEU A 113 12.79 15.14 2.75
C LEU A 113 11.38 15.68 3.03
N LYS A 114 10.94 16.64 2.24
CA LYS A 114 9.54 17.07 2.24
C LYS A 114 8.72 16.05 1.47
N PHE A 115 7.63 15.54 2.06
CA PHE A 115 6.77 14.57 1.38
C PHE A 115 5.30 14.72 1.73
N ILE A 116 4.45 14.26 0.82
CA ILE A 116 3.00 14.13 0.99
C ILE A 116 2.73 12.67 1.38
N GLY A 117 1.93 12.52 2.42
CA GLY A 117 1.53 11.20 2.94
C GLY A 117 1.55 11.14 4.46
N PRO A 118 1.11 10.02 5.04
CA PRO A 118 1.14 9.80 6.48
C PRO A 118 2.59 9.80 6.99
N ARG A 119 2.76 10.25 8.23
CA ARG A 119 4.05 10.23 8.92
C ARG A 119 4.34 8.84 9.46
N LEU A 120 5.60 8.58 9.85
CA LEU A 120 6.04 7.29 10.39
C LEU A 120 5.06 6.72 11.42
N GLU A 121 4.72 7.50 12.43
CA GLU A 121 3.83 7.06 13.51
C GLU A 121 2.43 6.66 13.01
N ALA A 122 1.83 7.48 12.15
CA ALA A 122 0.53 7.20 11.58
C ALA A 122 0.56 5.96 10.67
N SER A 123 1.60 5.79 9.87
CA SER A 123 1.80 4.63 8.99
C SER A 123 1.88 3.34 9.81
N VAL A 124 2.73 3.29 10.84
CA VAL A 124 2.88 2.12 11.72
C VAL A 124 1.53 1.73 12.34
N MET A 125 0.80 2.72 12.89
CA MET A 125 -0.49 2.46 13.56
C MET A 125 -1.59 2.00 12.61
N SER A 126 -1.63 2.52 11.38
CA SER A 126 -2.68 2.20 10.42
C SER A 126 -2.39 0.92 9.61
N TYR A 127 -1.13 0.54 9.45
CA TYR A 127 -0.75 -0.66 8.70
C TYR A 127 -1.03 -1.96 9.49
N SER A 128 -0.78 -1.95 10.80
CA SER A 128 -1.13 -3.08 11.68
C SER A 128 -2.63 -3.11 11.97
N LYS A 129 -3.30 -4.19 11.58
CA LYS A 129 -4.72 -4.39 11.87
C LYS A 129 -5.01 -4.39 13.38
N VAL A 130 -4.10 -4.97 14.17
CA VAL A 130 -4.20 -5.01 15.64
C VAL A 130 -4.09 -3.61 16.24
N LEU A 131 -3.07 -2.84 15.85
CA LEU A 131 -2.90 -1.47 16.34
C LEU A 131 -4.06 -0.57 15.90
N THR A 132 -4.54 -0.72 14.67
CA THR A 132 -5.73 0.00 14.18
C THR A 132 -6.96 -0.29 15.03
N LYS A 133 -7.21 -1.55 15.40
CA LYS A 133 -8.34 -1.91 16.29
C LYS A 133 -8.18 -1.33 17.69
N LEU A 134 -6.99 -1.41 18.27
CA LEU A 134 -6.71 -0.81 19.59
C LEU A 134 -6.95 0.70 19.57
N LEU A 135 -6.48 1.39 18.53
CA LEU A 135 -6.69 2.82 18.36
C LEU A 135 -8.17 3.16 18.17
N ALA A 136 -8.88 2.41 17.32
CA ALA A 136 -10.32 2.58 17.08
C ALA A 136 -11.11 2.46 18.40
N LEU A 137 -10.86 1.43 19.19
CA LEU A 137 -11.49 1.22 20.50
C LEU A 137 -11.17 2.38 21.46
N LYS A 138 -9.92 2.84 21.49
CA LYS A 138 -9.52 4.01 22.32
C LYS A 138 -10.24 5.29 21.91
N CYS A 139 -10.54 5.45 20.61
CA CYS A 139 -11.30 6.58 20.07
C CYS A 139 -12.83 6.40 20.17
N GLY A 140 -13.32 5.33 20.79
CA GLY A 140 -14.75 5.04 20.92
C GLY A 140 -15.42 4.50 19.64
N VAL A 141 -14.63 4.10 18.65
CA VAL A 141 -15.13 3.46 17.43
C VAL A 141 -15.33 1.98 17.68
N LYS A 142 -16.53 1.48 17.39
CA LYS A 142 -16.85 0.05 17.54
C LYS A 142 -16.10 -0.78 16.50
N THR A 143 -15.52 -1.88 16.94
CA THR A 143 -14.88 -2.90 16.09
C THR A 143 -15.51 -4.26 16.36
N LEU A 144 -15.34 -5.21 15.44
CA LEU A 144 -15.67 -6.60 15.72
C LEU A 144 -14.78 -7.13 16.83
N GLU A 145 -15.29 -8.08 17.61
CA GLU A 145 -14.49 -8.94 18.47
C GLU A 145 -13.36 -9.57 17.65
N TYR A 146 -12.22 -9.82 18.25
CA TYR A 146 -11.10 -10.41 17.55
C TYR A 146 -10.16 -11.17 18.49
N GLU A 147 -9.44 -12.11 17.92
CA GLU A 147 -8.29 -12.76 18.52
C GLU A 147 -7.04 -12.50 17.68
N VAL A 148 -5.90 -12.55 18.31
CA VAL A 148 -4.58 -12.51 17.67
C VAL A 148 -3.88 -13.81 17.96
N ILE A 149 -3.49 -14.53 16.92
CA ILE A 149 -2.84 -15.84 17.05
C ILE A 149 -1.48 -15.87 16.37
N ASN A 150 -0.59 -16.65 16.94
CA ASN A 150 0.70 -17.03 16.38
C ASN A 150 0.65 -18.47 15.85
N ARG A 151 1.71 -18.93 15.19
CA ARG A 151 1.74 -20.18 14.41
C ARG A 151 1.31 -21.44 15.20
N ASP A 152 1.56 -21.48 16.51
CA ASP A 152 1.25 -22.66 17.35
C ASP A 152 -0.11 -22.55 18.06
N GLN A 153 -0.92 -21.54 17.71
CA GLN A 153 -2.21 -21.28 18.33
C GLN A 153 -3.36 -21.52 17.35
N LYS A 154 -4.49 -21.94 17.88
CA LYS A 154 -5.75 -22.05 17.13
C LYS A 154 -6.76 -21.04 17.68
N PRO A 155 -7.67 -20.51 16.83
CA PRO A 155 -8.73 -19.61 17.28
C PRO A 155 -9.68 -20.30 18.29
N ASN A 156 -10.19 -19.49 19.23
CA ASN A 156 -11.27 -19.91 20.12
C ASN A 156 -12.63 -19.29 19.71
N LEU A 157 -12.66 -18.35 18.76
CA LEU A 157 -13.89 -17.77 18.24
C LEU A 157 -14.78 -18.85 17.60
N PRO A 158 -16.12 -18.71 17.71
CA PRO A 158 -17.03 -19.63 17.04
C PRO A 158 -16.99 -19.44 15.50
N LEU A 159 -17.16 -20.55 14.79
CA LEU A 159 -17.32 -20.56 13.32
C LEU A 159 -18.65 -19.89 12.89
N PRO A 160 -18.72 -19.24 11.72
CA PRO A 160 -17.60 -18.99 10.81
C PRO A 160 -16.77 -17.77 11.23
N TYR A 161 -15.47 -17.82 10.95
CA TYR A 161 -14.57 -16.68 11.18
C TYR A 161 -13.64 -16.45 9.98
N ILE A 162 -12.99 -15.29 9.94
CA ILE A 162 -12.05 -14.88 8.90
C ILE A 162 -10.66 -14.68 9.50
N LEU A 163 -9.66 -15.27 8.87
CA LEU A 163 -8.25 -15.11 9.20
C LEU A 163 -7.62 -14.07 8.28
N LYS A 164 -6.88 -13.14 8.85
CA LYS A 164 -6.23 -12.04 8.12
C LYS A 164 -4.80 -11.87 8.62
N PRO A 165 -3.76 -11.93 7.76
CA PRO A 165 -2.44 -11.47 8.14
C PRO A 165 -2.50 -10.05 8.73
N SER A 166 -1.84 -9.82 9.88
CA SER A 166 -1.95 -8.56 10.62
C SER A 166 -1.34 -7.38 9.87
N HIS A 167 -0.29 -7.62 9.08
CA HIS A 167 0.52 -6.60 8.41
C HIS A 167 0.52 -6.73 6.88
N LEU A 168 -0.60 -7.09 6.28
CA LEU A 168 -0.71 -7.23 4.83
C LEU A 168 -2.06 -6.68 4.34
N GLY A 169 -2.04 -6.04 3.16
CA GLY A 169 -3.22 -5.47 2.50
C GLY A 169 -3.79 -6.35 1.38
N SER A 170 -4.64 -5.75 0.55
CA SER A 170 -5.13 -6.30 -0.73
C SER A 170 -5.76 -7.70 -0.67
N SER A 171 -6.28 -8.10 0.48
CA SER A 171 -6.87 -9.43 0.74
C SER A 171 -5.93 -10.62 0.52
N ILE A 172 -4.61 -10.39 0.42
CA ILE A 172 -3.60 -11.44 0.27
C ILE A 172 -3.52 -12.21 1.61
N GLY A 173 -3.52 -13.54 1.54
CA GLY A 173 -3.45 -14.42 2.72
C GLY A 173 -4.71 -14.45 3.58
N VAL A 174 -5.81 -13.81 3.14
CA VAL A 174 -7.09 -13.81 3.86
C VAL A 174 -7.88 -15.07 3.53
N SER A 175 -8.38 -15.75 4.56
CA SER A 175 -9.17 -16.97 4.43
C SER A 175 -10.39 -16.95 5.33
N VAL A 176 -11.53 -17.39 4.81
CA VAL A 176 -12.74 -17.66 5.60
C VAL A 176 -12.76 -19.11 5.98
N VAL A 177 -13.03 -19.39 7.25
CA VAL A 177 -13.16 -20.74 7.80
C VAL A 177 -14.61 -20.94 8.24
N SER A 178 -15.32 -21.82 7.54
CA SER A 178 -16.72 -22.14 7.81
C SER A 178 -16.88 -23.45 8.58
N ASN A 179 -15.84 -24.29 8.57
CA ASN A 179 -15.81 -25.55 9.30
C ASN A 179 -14.36 -25.92 9.70
N GLU A 180 -14.20 -26.79 10.68
CA GLU A 180 -12.89 -27.15 11.25
C GLU A 180 -11.91 -27.75 10.22
N LYS A 181 -12.39 -28.38 9.16
CA LYS A 181 -11.53 -29.02 8.15
C LYS A 181 -10.78 -28.00 7.29
N GLU A 182 -11.27 -26.77 7.23
CA GLU A 182 -10.65 -25.66 6.47
C GLU A 182 -9.55 -24.97 7.30
N LEU A 183 -9.53 -25.15 8.62
CA LEU A 183 -8.70 -24.36 9.52
C LEU A 183 -7.19 -24.53 9.23
N ASP A 184 -6.70 -25.75 9.14
CA ASP A 184 -5.27 -26.01 9.00
C ASP A 184 -4.73 -25.40 7.69
N TYR A 185 -5.49 -25.53 6.58
CA TYR A 185 -5.16 -24.88 5.33
C TYR A 185 -5.19 -23.34 5.42
N ALA A 186 -6.19 -22.77 6.08
CA ALA A 186 -6.32 -21.33 6.26
C ALA A 186 -5.17 -20.74 7.11
N LEU A 187 -4.72 -21.49 8.14
CA LEU A 187 -3.56 -21.13 8.94
C LEU A 187 -2.27 -21.15 8.12
N ASP A 188 -2.06 -22.20 7.32
CA ASP A 188 -0.89 -22.31 6.45
C ASP A 188 -0.83 -21.13 5.48
N VAL A 189 -1.95 -20.80 4.81
CA VAL A 189 -2.04 -19.64 3.91
C VAL A 189 -1.75 -18.34 4.63
N GLY A 190 -2.33 -18.12 5.80
CA GLY A 190 -2.12 -16.86 6.54
C GLY A 190 -0.69 -16.70 7.03
N PHE A 191 -0.09 -17.76 7.59
CA PHE A 191 1.26 -17.75 8.12
C PHE A 191 2.37 -17.83 7.07
N GLU A 192 2.03 -18.00 5.79
CA GLU A 192 2.98 -17.79 4.69
C GLU A 192 3.40 -16.32 4.59
N PHE A 193 2.50 -15.39 4.92
CA PHE A 193 2.67 -13.97 4.70
C PHE A 193 3.01 -13.17 5.96
N ASP A 194 2.60 -13.65 7.15
CA ASP A 194 2.82 -12.93 8.41
C ASP A 194 3.05 -13.91 9.57
N GLY A 195 3.80 -13.48 10.57
CA GLY A 195 3.98 -14.21 11.82
C GLY A 195 2.80 -14.12 12.78
N GLU A 196 1.85 -13.21 12.51
CA GLU A 196 0.71 -12.91 13.35
C GLU A 196 -0.57 -12.82 12.50
N ILE A 197 -1.62 -13.51 12.92
CA ILE A 197 -2.93 -13.51 12.25
C ILE A 197 -3.99 -12.90 13.16
N LEU A 198 -4.73 -11.95 12.64
CA LEU A 198 -5.97 -11.45 13.23
C LEU A 198 -7.13 -12.34 12.81
N VAL A 199 -7.91 -12.83 13.78
CA VAL A 199 -9.12 -13.63 13.58
C VAL A 199 -10.34 -12.82 14.02
N GLU A 200 -11.36 -12.78 13.20
CA GLU A 200 -12.62 -12.06 13.47
C GLU A 200 -13.82 -12.93 13.07
N PRO A 201 -15.00 -12.74 13.68
CA PRO A 201 -16.23 -13.34 13.15
C PRO A 201 -16.42 -12.99 11.67
N PHE A 202 -16.72 -13.98 10.83
CA PHE A 202 -17.07 -13.72 9.45
C PHE A 202 -18.53 -13.29 9.34
N ILE A 203 -18.76 -12.11 8.77
CA ILE A 203 -20.10 -11.57 8.54
C ILE A 203 -20.35 -11.49 7.04
N ASP A 204 -21.25 -12.30 6.54
CA ASP A 204 -21.68 -12.27 5.15
C ASP A 204 -22.63 -11.10 4.86
N GLY A 205 -22.67 -10.66 3.59
CA GLY A 205 -23.61 -9.64 3.14
C GLY A 205 -23.37 -8.23 3.67
N VAL A 206 -22.17 -7.92 4.20
CA VAL A 206 -21.84 -6.56 4.67
C VAL A 206 -21.78 -5.57 3.52
N ARG A 207 -22.19 -4.32 3.76
CA ARG A 207 -21.90 -3.18 2.87
C ARG A 207 -20.54 -2.61 3.25
N GLU A 208 -19.75 -2.26 2.26
CA GLU A 208 -18.43 -1.65 2.45
C GLU A 208 -18.46 -0.20 1.96
N PHE A 209 -17.82 0.69 2.72
CA PHE A 209 -17.73 2.10 2.38
C PHE A 209 -16.29 2.57 2.50
N ASN A 210 -15.83 3.30 1.48
CA ASN A 210 -14.52 3.94 1.48
C ASN A 210 -14.68 5.44 1.64
N LEU A 211 -13.81 6.02 2.44
CA LEU A 211 -13.72 7.48 2.64
C LEU A 211 -12.25 7.88 2.65
N ALA A 212 -11.83 8.64 1.65
CA ALA A 212 -10.49 9.21 1.64
C ALA A 212 -10.44 10.50 2.46
N GLY A 213 -9.32 10.73 3.13
CA GLY A 213 -9.11 11.93 3.92
C GLY A 213 -7.67 12.40 3.88
N PHE A 214 -7.46 13.72 3.91
CA PHE A 214 -6.14 14.32 4.04
C PHE A 214 -6.20 15.61 4.87
N ARG A 215 -5.06 16.04 5.38
CA ARG A 215 -4.97 17.27 6.17
C ARG A 215 -4.27 18.38 5.42
N VAL A 216 -4.84 19.58 5.52
CA VAL A 216 -4.21 20.83 5.09
C VAL A 216 -4.10 21.74 6.32
N GLY A 217 -2.92 21.83 6.88
CA GLY A 217 -2.72 22.49 8.18
C GLY A 217 -3.52 21.79 9.28
N GLN A 218 -4.48 22.51 9.89
CA GLN A 218 -5.37 21.96 10.93
C GLN A 218 -6.69 21.40 10.38
N ASN A 219 -6.99 21.65 9.11
CA ASN A 219 -8.24 21.23 8.49
C ASN A 219 -8.15 19.78 7.98
N LEU A 220 -9.19 19.01 8.23
CA LEU A 220 -9.39 17.68 7.66
C LEU A 220 -10.35 17.81 6.47
N GLU A 221 -9.85 17.44 5.29
CA GLU A 221 -10.62 17.37 4.05
C GLU A 221 -11.01 15.92 3.79
N LEU A 222 -12.26 15.67 3.47
CA LEU A 222 -12.80 14.34 3.21
C LEU A 222 -13.34 14.25 1.79
N SER A 223 -13.20 13.09 1.17
CA SER A 223 -13.83 12.78 -0.12
C SER A 223 -15.34 12.56 0.05
N ILE A 224 -16.04 12.38 -1.07
CA ILE A 224 -17.34 11.71 -1.07
C ILE A 224 -17.18 10.27 -0.57
N ILE A 225 -18.23 9.71 0.01
CA ILE A 225 -18.27 8.29 0.40
C ILE A 225 -18.43 7.46 -0.88
N GLU A 226 -17.54 6.47 -1.03
CA GLU A 226 -17.60 5.48 -2.08
C GLU A 226 -18.19 4.18 -1.53
N GLU A 227 -19.19 3.61 -2.19
CA GLU A 227 -19.65 2.23 -1.96
C GLU A 227 -19.24 1.40 -3.19
N PRO A 228 -18.20 0.52 -3.08
CA PRO A 228 -17.76 -0.29 -4.21
C PRO A 228 -18.85 -1.29 -4.62
N LYS A 229 -19.10 -1.44 -5.92
CA LYS A 229 -19.99 -2.49 -6.43
C LYS A 229 -19.38 -3.86 -6.17
N LYS A 230 -20.11 -4.72 -5.47
CA LYS A 230 -19.61 -6.03 -5.01
C LYS A 230 -19.74 -7.16 -6.04
N GLY A 231 -18.63 -7.93 -6.21
CA GLY A 231 -18.63 -9.39 -6.24
C GLY A 231 -18.76 -9.98 -4.81
N LYS A 232 -18.70 -11.30 -4.65
CA LYS A 232 -18.91 -11.97 -3.33
C LYS A 232 -17.90 -11.57 -2.24
N MET A 233 -16.70 -11.16 -2.59
CA MET A 233 -15.65 -10.56 -1.75
C MET A 233 -14.71 -9.78 -2.66
N LEU A 234 -14.32 -8.55 -2.31
CA LEU A 234 -13.30 -7.81 -3.06
C LEU A 234 -11.95 -8.52 -2.89
N ASP A 235 -11.67 -9.49 -3.77
CA ASP A 235 -10.36 -10.12 -3.86
C ASP A 235 -9.34 -9.24 -4.59
N PHE A 236 -8.09 -9.70 -4.65
CA PHE A 236 -7.00 -8.99 -5.31
C PHE A 236 -7.30 -8.72 -6.80
N GLU A 237 -7.90 -9.68 -7.50
CA GLU A 237 -8.24 -9.53 -8.92
C GLU A 237 -9.30 -8.45 -9.14
N GLN A 238 -10.35 -8.44 -8.33
CA GLN A 238 -11.41 -7.43 -8.40
C GLN A 238 -10.91 -6.02 -8.05
N LYS A 239 -9.96 -5.91 -7.10
CA LYS A 239 -9.40 -4.61 -6.71
C LYS A 239 -8.49 -4.00 -7.79
N TYR A 240 -7.76 -4.81 -8.54
CA TYR A 240 -6.66 -4.31 -9.35
C TYR A 240 -6.66 -4.75 -10.82
N MET A 241 -7.22 -5.92 -11.18
CA MET A 241 -7.21 -6.42 -12.56
C MET A 241 -8.25 -5.75 -13.45
N SER A 242 -9.34 -5.22 -12.89
CA SER A 242 -10.34 -4.43 -13.63
C SER A 242 -9.75 -3.14 -14.22
N PHE A 243 -8.71 -2.57 -13.61
CA PHE A 243 -8.00 -1.40 -14.12
C PHE A 243 -7.15 -1.69 -15.37
N ALA A 244 -6.74 -2.93 -15.57
CA ALA A 244 -5.92 -3.33 -16.73
C ALA A 244 -6.74 -3.54 -18.00
N SER A 245 -8.04 -3.81 -17.89
CA SER A 245 -8.93 -4.17 -19.00
C SER A 245 -9.89 -3.06 -19.46
N SER A 246 -10.09 -2.00 -18.68
CA SER A 246 -10.94 -0.87 -19.03
C SER A 246 -10.12 0.36 -19.42
N SER A 247 -10.42 0.92 -20.60
CA SER A 247 -9.89 2.22 -21.02
C SER A 247 -10.54 3.41 -20.29
N SER A 248 -11.46 3.16 -19.36
CA SER A 248 -12.10 4.15 -18.48
C SER A 248 -11.50 4.07 -17.08
N ASN A 249 -10.83 5.14 -16.65
CA ASN A 249 -10.24 5.29 -15.31
C ASN A 249 -11.30 5.64 -14.24
N GLU A 250 -12.55 5.27 -14.40
CA GLU A 250 -13.57 5.50 -13.39
C GLU A 250 -13.83 4.19 -12.65
N ALA A 251 -13.67 4.21 -11.34
CA ALA A 251 -14.21 3.17 -10.49
C ALA A 251 -15.70 3.04 -10.77
N ASP A 252 -16.22 1.82 -10.80
CA ASP A 252 -17.64 1.58 -11.02
C ASP A 252 -18.40 2.01 -9.75
N ILE A 253 -18.66 3.31 -9.66
CA ILE A 253 -19.29 3.97 -8.51
C ILE A 253 -20.79 4.04 -8.76
N SER A 254 -21.61 3.57 -7.81
CA SER A 254 -23.04 3.83 -7.83
C SER A 254 -23.29 5.32 -7.56
N LYS A 255 -23.88 6.00 -8.51
CA LYS A 255 -24.41 7.35 -8.32
C LYS A 255 -25.81 7.24 -7.68
N GLU A 256 -25.87 7.22 -6.37
CA GLU A 256 -27.07 7.53 -5.59
C GLU A 256 -26.75 8.52 -4.48
#